data_71e601db4ff1643a3c1c7ad7bbbdea63
#
_entry.id   71e601db4ff1643a3c1c7ad7bbbdea63
#
_cell.length_a   1.000
_cell.length_b   1.000
_cell.length_c   1.000
_cell.angle_alpha   90.00
_cell.angle_beta   90.00
_cell.angle_gamma   90.00
#
_symmetry.space_group_name_H-M   'P 1'
#
loop_
_entity.id
_entity.type
_entity.pdbx_description
1 polymer ?
#
loop_
_entity_poly.entity_id
_entity_poly.type
_entity_poly.pdbx_seq_one_letter_code
_entity_poly.pdbx_strand_id
1 'polypeptide(L)'
;NKDNLKQYMTTSGNATYDQSTGIVTLTQDAYSQKGAITLGTRIDSNKSFHFSGKVNLGNKYEGHGNGGDGIGFAFSPGVLGETGLNGAAVGIGGLSNAFGFKLDTYHNTSTPNVSAKAKADPPSVAGGGAFGAFVTTDSTGVASTYTSSSIADNAAKLNIQPTNNAFQDFDINYNGDTKVMTVTYAGQTWTRNISDWIAKSGTTNFSLSMTASTGGATNLQQVQF
;
A
#
# COMPACT_ATOMS: atom_id res chain seq x y z
N ASN A 1 11.79 -11.89 -8.99
CA ASN A 1 11.71 -13.01 -8.05
C ASN A 1 12.77 -12.87 -6.95
N LYS A 2 12.83 -13.80 -6.02
CA LYS A 2 13.74 -13.75 -4.86
C LYS A 2 15.22 -13.66 -5.22
N ASP A 3 15.63 -14.21 -6.37
CA ASP A 3 17.04 -14.29 -6.76
C ASP A 3 17.57 -12.97 -7.32
N ASN A 4 16.70 -12.12 -7.83
CA ASN A 4 17.08 -10.84 -8.43
C ASN A 4 16.50 -9.63 -7.72
N LEU A 5 15.85 -9.79 -6.57
CA LEU A 5 15.24 -8.69 -5.82
C LEU A 5 16.26 -7.63 -5.42
N LYS A 6 17.44 -8.04 -4.91
CA LYS A 6 18.54 -7.14 -4.57
C LYS A 6 19.00 -6.27 -5.74
N GLN A 7 18.87 -6.78 -6.96
CA GLN A 7 19.32 -6.09 -8.18
C GLN A 7 18.39 -4.95 -8.57
N TYR A 8 17.09 -5.10 -8.30
CA TYR A 8 16.05 -4.20 -8.78
C TYR A 8 15.34 -3.40 -7.68
N MET A 9 15.45 -3.84 -6.44
CA MET A 9 14.76 -3.22 -5.31
C MET A 9 15.72 -2.93 -4.16
N THR A 10 15.41 -1.87 -3.40
CA THR A 10 16.19 -1.43 -2.24
C THR A 10 15.30 -1.44 -1.02
N THR A 11 15.76 -2.04 0.09
CA THR A 11 15.11 -1.97 1.39
C THR A 11 15.57 -0.73 2.14
N SER A 12 14.69 -0.15 2.96
CA SER A 12 15.01 0.98 3.84
C SER A 12 14.28 0.90 5.18
N GLY A 13 14.75 1.70 6.15
CA GLY A 13 14.20 1.70 7.50
C GLY A 13 14.39 0.35 8.20
N ASN A 14 13.32 -0.14 8.84
CA ASN A 14 13.33 -1.41 9.56
C ASN A 14 13.22 -2.65 8.66
N ALA A 15 13.06 -2.47 7.35
CA ALA A 15 12.89 -3.57 6.42
C ALA A 15 14.14 -4.44 6.32
N THR A 16 13.94 -5.75 6.34
CA THR A 16 15.00 -6.76 6.15
C THR A 16 14.60 -7.74 5.07
N TYR A 17 15.59 -8.28 4.37
CA TYR A 17 15.38 -9.20 3.26
C TYR A 17 16.08 -10.53 3.51
N ASP A 18 15.33 -11.62 3.40
CA ASP A 18 15.84 -12.98 3.43
C ASP A 18 15.87 -13.55 2.02
N GLN A 19 17.08 -13.62 1.44
CA GLN A 19 17.25 -14.10 0.08
C GLN A 19 16.88 -15.59 -0.08
N SER A 20 17.01 -16.39 0.97
CA SER A 20 16.72 -17.84 0.88
C SER A 20 15.21 -18.10 0.70
N THR A 21 14.36 -17.24 1.21
CA THR A 21 12.90 -17.37 1.16
C THR A 21 12.23 -16.40 0.21
N GLY A 22 12.92 -15.31 -0.17
CA GLY A 22 12.32 -14.20 -0.91
C GLY A 22 11.41 -13.32 -0.08
N ILE A 23 11.47 -13.43 1.26
CA ILE A 23 10.63 -12.66 2.17
C ILE A 23 11.31 -11.34 2.53
N VAL A 24 10.59 -10.23 2.34
CA VAL A 24 10.94 -8.94 2.90
C VAL A 24 10.07 -8.72 4.13
N THR A 25 10.69 -8.62 5.30
CA THR A 25 10.00 -8.21 6.52
C THR A 25 10.04 -6.70 6.60
N LEU A 26 8.91 -6.04 6.34
CA LEU A 26 8.81 -4.58 6.37
C LEU A 26 8.81 -4.08 7.80
N THR A 27 8.02 -4.71 8.67
CA THR A 27 8.02 -4.43 10.12
C THR A 27 7.95 -5.72 10.91
N GLN A 28 8.59 -5.71 12.08
CA GLN A 28 8.31 -6.69 13.13
C GLN A 28 7.01 -6.31 13.84
N ASP A 29 6.44 -7.23 14.60
CA ASP A 29 5.31 -6.96 15.49
C ASP A 29 5.83 -6.23 16.73
N ALA A 30 6.19 -4.97 16.56
CA ALA A 30 6.80 -4.11 17.56
C ALA A 30 6.40 -2.66 17.32
N TYR A 31 6.48 -1.83 18.36
CA TYR A 31 6.11 -0.42 18.29
C TYR A 31 7.06 0.37 17.37
N SER A 32 6.51 1.41 16.74
CA SER A 32 7.25 2.47 16.04
C SER A 32 8.22 1.96 14.97
N GLN A 33 7.80 0.96 14.23
CA GLN A 33 8.53 0.43 13.10
C GLN A 33 8.11 1.15 11.80
N LYS A 34 9.04 1.30 10.88
CA LYS A 34 8.76 1.69 9.49
C LYS A 34 9.76 1.01 8.58
N GLY A 35 9.26 0.27 7.61
CA GLY A 35 10.07 -0.38 6.60
C GLY A 35 9.49 -0.19 5.22
N ALA A 36 10.37 -0.10 4.24
CA ALA A 36 9.98 0.08 2.86
C ALA A 36 10.89 -0.69 1.91
N ILE A 37 10.33 -0.99 0.75
CA ILE A 37 11.08 -1.50 -0.40
C ILE A 37 10.73 -0.62 -1.60
N THR A 38 11.74 -0.19 -2.34
CA THR A 38 11.57 0.71 -3.49
C THR A 38 12.17 0.09 -4.74
N LEU A 39 11.48 0.26 -5.86
CA LEU A 39 11.97 -0.20 -7.16
C LEU A 39 13.04 0.77 -7.69
N GLY A 40 14.13 0.22 -8.20
CA GLY A 40 15.29 1.00 -8.67
C GLY A 40 15.13 1.63 -10.05
N THR A 41 14.01 1.39 -10.74
CA THR A 41 13.68 2.01 -12.02
C THR A 41 12.25 2.54 -12.00
N ARG A 42 11.97 3.51 -12.89
CA ARG A 42 10.62 4.04 -13.02
C ARG A 42 9.73 3.11 -13.82
N ILE A 43 8.45 3.10 -13.48
CA ILE A 43 7.41 2.39 -14.22
C ILE A 43 6.79 3.35 -15.22
N ASP A 44 6.80 2.95 -16.51
CA ASP A 44 6.14 3.71 -17.58
C ASP A 44 4.66 3.30 -17.65
N SER A 45 3.78 4.26 -17.37
CA SER A 45 2.33 4.02 -17.38
C SER A 45 1.73 3.80 -18.78
N ASN A 46 2.50 3.99 -19.84
CA ASN A 46 2.09 3.61 -21.19
C ASN A 46 2.32 2.14 -21.50
N LYS A 47 3.00 1.42 -20.60
CA LYS A 47 3.29 0.00 -20.73
C LYS A 47 2.56 -0.80 -19.66
N SER A 48 2.13 -1.98 -20.03
CA SER A 48 1.54 -2.92 -19.09
C SER A 48 2.60 -3.49 -18.15
N PHE A 49 2.21 -3.72 -16.89
CA PHE A 49 3.05 -4.43 -15.94
C PHE A 49 2.20 -5.35 -15.06
N HIS A 50 2.85 -6.33 -14.50
CA HIS A 50 2.24 -7.28 -13.59
C HIS A 50 3.18 -7.50 -12.41
N PHE A 51 2.71 -7.19 -11.22
CA PHE A 51 3.40 -7.46 -9.97
C PHE A 51 2.64 -8.56 -9.25
N SER A 52 3.32 -9.67 -8.93
CA SER A 52 2.72 -10.83 -8.29
C SER A 52 3.59 -11.29 -7.13
N GLY A 53 2.96 -11.57 -6.00
CA GLY A 53 3.64 -12.06 -4.81
C GLY A 53 2.66 -12.44 -3.73
N LYS A 54 3.16 -12.46 -2.50
CA LYS A 54 2.35 -12.75 -1.32
C LYS A 54 2.56 -11.66 -0.27
N VAL A 55 1.53 -11.45 0.54
CA VAL A 55 1.53 -10.44 1.60
C VAL A 55 1.08 -11.09 2.90
N ASN A 56 1.81 -10.81 3.97
CA ASN A 56 1.40 -11.09 5.34
C ASN A 56 1.10 -9.77 6.05
N LEU A 57 -0.16 -9.56 6.40
CA LEU A 57 -0.62 -8.36 7.13
C LEU A 57 -0.54 -8.51 8.65
N GLY A 58 -0.13 -9.68 9.14
CA GLY A 58 -0.07 -9.94 10.57
C GLY A 58 -1.19 -10.83 11.09
N ASN A 59 -1.49 -10.67 12.38
CA ASN A 59 -2.52 -11.47 13.05
C ASN A 59 -3.51 -10.62 13.85
N LYS A 60 -3.46 -9.29 13.69
CA LYS A 60 -4.30 -8.32 14.43
C LYS A 60 -4.86 -7.28 13.48
N TYR A 61 -5.94 -6.65 13.91
CA TYR A 61 -6.54 -5.51 13.22
C TYR A 61 -7.37 -4.73 14.23
N GLU A 62 -7.83 -3.55 13.86
CA GLU A 62 -8.68 -2.77 14.75
C GLU A 62 -9.92 -3.55 15.16
N GLY A 63 -10.13 -3.67 16.47
CA GLY A 63 -11.19 -4.49 17.05
C GLY A 63 -10.79 -5.93 17.33
N HIS A 64 -9.58 -6.34 16.96
CA HIS A 64 -9.05 -7.67 17.22
C HIS A 64 -7.53 -7.60 17.49
N GLY A 65 -7.16 -7.29 18.74
CA GLY A 65 -5.77 -7.25 19.19
C GLY A 65 -5.00 -5.98 18.84
N ASN A 66 -5.67 -4.95 18.33
CA ASN A 66 -5.08 -3.65 18.02
C ASN A 66 -3.92 -3.73 17.02
N GLY A 67 -4.19 -4.23 15.83
CA GLY A 67 -3.24 -4.32 14.72
C GLY A 67 -3.15 -3.03 13.91
N GLY A 68 -1.98 -2.73 13.43
CA GLY A 68 -1.72 -1.58 12.56
C GLY A 68 -0.30 -1.61 12.01
N ASP A 69 0.00 -0.74 11.04
CA ASP A 69 -0.93 0.21 10.38
C ASP A 69 -1.47 -0.33 9.05
N GLY A 70 -0.78 -1.31 8.45
CA GLY A 70 -1.05 -1.84 7.13
C GLY A 70 0.12 -1.67 6.18
N ILE A 71 -0.09 -2.01 4.92
CA ILE A 71 0.89 -1.92 3.84
C ILE A 71 0.34 -1.04 2.72
N GLY A 72 1.13 -0.04 2.29
CA GLY A 72 0.81 0.83 1.17
C GLY A 72 1.71 0.56 -0.03
N PHE A 73 1.11 0.54 -1.21
CA PHE A 73 1.77 0.39 -2.50
C PHE A 73 1.59 1.72 -3.24
N ALA A 74 2.68 2.48 -3.41
CA ALA A 74 2.60 3.85 -3.91
C ALA A 74 3.26 3.99 -5.28
N PHE A 75 2.58 4.71 -6.16
CA PHE A 75 3.10 5.17 -7.45
C PHE A 75 3.25 6.69 -7.38
N SER A 76 4.49 7.17 -7.35
CA SER A 76 4.81 8.58 -7.14
C SER A 76 5.48 9.18 -8.35
N PRO A 77 5.08 10.42 -8.76
CA PRO A 77 5.79 11.15 -9.81
C PRO A 77 7.11 11.76 -9.32
N GLY A 78 7.37 11.70 -8.02
CA GLY A 78 8.53 12.30 -7.38
C GLY A 78 9.85 11.58 -7.62
N VAL A 79 10.80 11.79 -6.72
CA VAL A 79 12.16 11.25 -6.81
C VAL A 79 12.14 9.73 -6.66
N LEU A 80 12.94 9.05 -7.47
CA LEU A 80 13.09 7.60 -7.37
C LEU A 80 13.62 7.19 -6.00
N GLY A 81 12.99 6.19 -5.38
CA GLY A 81 13.35 5.73 -4.03
C GLY A 81 12.68 6.50 -2.89
N GLU A 82 11.87 7.52 -3.20
CA GLU A 82 11.11 8.26 -2.19
C GLU A 82 9.99 7.39 -1.61
N THR A 83 9.79 7.51 -0.29
CA THR A 83 8.71 6.82 0.42
C THR A 83 7.85 7.84 1.17
N GLY A 84 6.57 7.50 1.36
CA GLY A 84 5.66 8.32 2.14
C GLY A 84 5.88 8.19 3.64
N LEU A 85 5.00 8.82 4.41
CA LEU A 85 5.04 8.84 5.86
C LEU A 85 4.43 7.57 6.46
N ASN A 86 4.74 7.33 7.72
CA ASN A 86 4.20 6.23 8.51
C ASN A 86 2.78 6.54 9.04
N GLY A 87 2.23 5.62 9.83
CA GLY A 87 0.92 5.78 10.48
C GLY A 87 -0.23 5.79 9.48
N ALA A 88 -1.16 6.71 9.63
CA ALA A 88 -2.36 6.84 8.79
C ALA A 88 -2.05 7.04 7.30
N ALA A 89 -0.88 7.58 6.99
CA ALA A 89 -0.43 7.81 5.61
C ALA A 89 -0.08 6.51 4.87
N VAL A 90 0.22 5.44 5.58
CA VAL A 90 0.55 4.08 5.06
C VAL A 90 1.58 4.12 3.92
N GLY A 91 2.58 5.00 4.01
CA GLY A 91 3.63 5.14 3.01
C GLY A 91 3.21 5.82 1.70
N ILE A 92 1.97 6.30 1.60
CA ILE A 92 1.46 7.02 0.42
C ILE A 92 1.31 8.51 0.72
N GLY A 93 0.70 8.86 1.87
CA GLY A 93 0.68 10.24 2.34
C GLY A 93 2.09 10.79 2.50
N GLY A 94 2.28 12.07 2.16
CA GLY A 94 3.58 12.72 2.08
C GLY A 94 4.17 12.74 0.67
N LEU A 95 3.73 11.86 -0.22
CA LEU A 95 4.10 11.89 -1.64
C LEU A 95 3.10 12.78 -2.39
N SER A 96 3.60 13.74 -3.17
CA SER A 96 2.74 14.71 -3.87
C SER A 96 2.18 14.13 -5.16
N ASN A 97 0.88 14.35 -5.41
CA ASN A 97 0.19 13.94 -6.64
C ASN A 97 0.41 12.45 -6.98
N ALA A 98 0.49 11.63 -5.94
CA ALA A 98 0.68 10.19 -6.03
C ALA A 98 -0.66 9.45 -5.99
N PHE A 99 -0.62 8.19 -6.34
CA PHE A 99 -1.74 7.27 -6.17
C PHE A 99 -1.21 5.88 -5.80
N GLY A 100 -2.09 5.03 -5.35
CA GLY A 100 -1.70 3.68 -5.01
C GLY A 100 -2.84 2.90 -4.40
N PHE A 101 -2.47 1.84 -3.69
CA PHE A 101 -3.40 0.93 -3.03
C PHE A 101 -2.89 0.61 -1.64
N LYS A 102 -3.79 0.49 -0.68
CA LYS A 102 -3.43 0.10 0.69
C LYS A 102 -4.24 -1.10 1.15
N LEU A 103 -3.57 -1.94 1.94
CA LEU A 103 -4.20 -2.95 2.79
C LEU A 103 -4.05 -2.44 4.21
N ASP A 104 -5.14 -1.92 4.78
CA ASP A 104 -5.14 -1.11 5.99
C ASP A 104 -5.74 -1.90 7.15
N THR A 105 -4.98 -2.09 8.22
CA THR A 105 -5.41 -2.85 9.38
C THR A 105 -5.92 -1.99 10.53
N TYR A 106 -5.87 -0.65 10.38
CA TYR A 106 -6.30 0.29 11.41
C TYR A 106 -7.10 1.44 10.79
N HIS A 107 -8.36 1.60 11.20
CA HIS A 107 -9.21 2.69 10.71
C HIS A 107 -8.91 3.98 11.48
N ASN A 108 -8.34 4.97 10.79
CA ASN A 108 -8.00 6.27 11.35
C ASN A 108 -9.16 7.25 11.23
N THR A 109 -9.56 7.85 12.35
CA THR A 109 -10.70 8.77 12.41
C THR A 109 -10.33 10.24 12.46
N SER A 110 -9.04 10.57 12.62
CA SER A 110 -8.56 11.95 12.69
C SER A 110 -8.77 12.69 11.37
N THR A 111 -9.31 13.90 11.44
CA THR A 111 -9.61 14.73 10.26
C THR A 111 -9.03 16.11 10.36
N PRO A 112 -8.70 16.72 9.22
CA PRO A 112 -7.59 16.28 8.39
C PRO A 112 -6.31 16.42 9.21
N ASN A 113 -5.54 15.40 9.27
CA ASN A 113 -4.26 15.48 9.98
C ASN A 113 -3.20 15.95 9.00
N VAL A 114 -2.92 17.24 9.00
CA VAL A 114 -1.95 17.87 8.09
C VAL A 114 -0.53 17.33 8.33
N SER A 115 -0.17 17.08 9.58
CA SER A 115 1.15 16.54 9.92
C SER A 115 1.27 15.06 9.57
N ALA A 116 0.20 14.29 9.70
CA ALA A 116 0.18 12.88 9.28
C ALA A 116 -0.01 12.70 7.77
N LYS A 117 -0.33 13.77 7.04
CA LYS A 117 -0.56 13.73 5.59
C LYS A 117 -1.62 12.72 5.18
N ALA A 118 -2.68 12.60 5.97
CA ALA A 118 -3.79 11.70 5.69
C ALA A 118 -5.09 12.28 6.19
N LYS A 119 -6.15 12.13 5.41
CA LYS A 119 -7.53 12.38 5.85
C LYS A 119 -8.06 11.19 6.62
N ALA A 120 -9.16 11.39 7.35
CA ALA A 120 -9.86 10.29 8.02
C ALA A 120 -10.26 9.21 7.01
N ASP A 121 -10.17 7.96 7.44
CA ASP A 121 -10.67 6.84 6.65
C ASP A 121 -12.21 6.89 6.56
N PRO A 122 -12.79 6.39 5.46
CA PRO A 122 -14.24 6.56 5.23
C PRO A 122 -15.06 5.74 6.22
N PRO A 123 -16.25 6.28 6.62
CA PRO A 123 -17.15 5.57 7.54
C PRO A 123 -17.61 4.20 6.99
N SER A 124 -17.64 4.03 5.70
CA SER A 124 -18.08 2.78 5.05
C SER A 124 -17.23 1.57 5.41
N VAL A 125 -15.98 1.77 5.85
CA VAL A 125 -15.07 0.70 6.28
C VAL A 125 -14.74 0.79 7.77
N ALA A 126 -15.49 1.56 8.54
CA ALA A 126 -15.36 1.66 9.99
C ALA A 126 -16.00 0.45 10.70
N GLY A 127 -15.79 0.37 12.02
CA GLY A 127 -16.39 -0.65 12.87
C GLY A 127 -15.49 -1.86 13.12
N GLY A 128 -14.19 -1.70 12.90
CA GLY A 128 -13.19 -2.76 13.04
C GLY A 128 -13.03 -3.58 11.77
N GLY A 129 -11.94 -4.34 11.72
CA GLY A 129 -11.59 -5.13 10.55
C GLY A 129 -10.71 -4.38 9.56
N ALA A 130 -9.76 -5.11 8.95
CA ALA A 130 -8.91 -4.58 7.90
C ALA A 130 -9.70 -4.35 6.61
N PHE A 131 -9.23 -3.39 5.80
CA PHE A 131 -9.87 -3.05 4.52
C PHE A 131 -8.83 -2.75 3.46
N GLY A 132 -9.24 -2.86 2.20
CA GLY A 132 -8.43 -2.50 1.03
C GLY A 132 -9.04 -1.32 0.28
N ALA A 133 -8.21 -0.44 -0.23
CA ALA A 133 -8.67 0.72 -0.97
C ALA A 133 -7.59 1.32 -1.85
N PHE A 134 -8.00 1.90 -2.96
CA PHE A 134 -7.17 2.86 -3.68
C PHE A 134 -6.99 4.13 -2.85
N VAL A 135 -5.86 4.79 -3.03
CA VAL A 135 -5.49 6.02 -2.31
C VAL A 135 -4.94 7.02 -3.31
N THR A 136 -5.29 8.29 -3.12
CA THR A 136 -4.70 9.40 -3.88
C THR A 136 -4.15 10.45 -2.94
N THR A 137 -3.17 11.22 -3.41
CA THR A 137 -2.66 12.37 -2.66
C THR A 137 -2.85 13.65 -3.47
N ASP A 138 -2.96 14.78 -2.76
CA ASP A 138 -2.99 16.10 -3.40
C ASP A 138 -1.57 16.66 -3.61
N SER A 139 -1.47 17.91 -4.08
CA SER A 139 -0.18 18.56 -4.33
C SER A 139 0.65 18.77 -3.08
N THR A 140 0.04 18.76 -1.90
CA THR A 140 0.73 18.87 -0.60
C THR A 140 1.01 17.52 0.04
N GLY A 141 0.64 16.44 -0.62
CA GLY A 141 0.87 15.07 -0.17
C GLY A 141 -0.18 14.52 0.78
N VAL A 142 -1.30 15.20 0.98
CA VAL A 142 -2.37 14.71 1.87
C VAL A 142 -3.13 13.57 1.18
N ALA A 143 -3.13 12.40 1.81
CA ALA A 143 -3.77 11.20 1.28
C ALA A 143 -5.28 11.18 1.58
N SER A 144 -6.03 10.72 0.59
CA SER A 144 -7.45 10.40 0.70
C SER A 144 -7.70 8.96 0.30
N THR A 145 -8.43 8.23 1.11
CA THR A 145 -8.92 6.91 0.74
C THR A 145 -10.01 7.07 -0.31
N TYR A 146 -9.83 6.43 -1.46
CA TYR A 146 -10.80 6.52 -2.55
C TYR A 146 -12.06 5.73 -2.22
N THR A 147 -13.20 6.36 -2.43
CA THR A 147 -14.51 5.73 -2.31
C THR A 147 -15.31 5.94 -3.58
N SER A 148 -16.20 5.01 -3.87
CA SER A 148 -17.00 5.00 -5.10
C SER A 148 -18.37 4.40 -4.82
N SER A 149 -19.34 4.73 -5.65
CA SER A 149 -20.64 4.04 -5.68
C SER A 149 -20.55 2.68 -6.38
N SER A 150 -19.47 2.41 -7.11
CA SER A 150 -19.23 1.14 -7.77
C SER A 150 -18.49 0.17 -6.84
N ILE A 151 -19.01 -1.03 -6.67
CA ILE A 151 -18.35 -2.08 -5.89
C ILE A 151 -16.98 -2.47 -6.49
N ALA A 152 -16.78 -2.23 -7.79
CA ALA A 152 -15.57 -2.62 -8.49
C ALA A 152 -14.32 -1.91 -7.98
N ASP A 153 -14.43 -0.65 -7.52
CA ASP A 153 -13.29 0.17 -7.12
C ASP A 153 -13.45 0.84 -5.75
N ASN A 154 -14.56 0.60 -5.06
CA ASN A 154 -14.80 1.18 -3.75
C ASN A 154 -13.92 0.56 -2.66
N ALA A 155 -13.58 1.36 -1.65
CA ALA A 155 -12.98 0.86 -0.42
C ALA A 155 -13.88 -0.23 0.18
N ALA A 156 -13.29 -1.34 0.59
CA ALA A 156 -14.04 -2.50 1.08
C ALA A 156 -13.26 -3.24 2.16
N LYS A 157 -13.97 -3.75 3.16
CA LYS A 157 -13.37 -4.63 4.16
C LYS A 157 -12.85 -5.91 3.51
N LEU A 158 -11.74 -6.43 4.02
CA LEU A 158 -11.17 -7.67 3.53
C LEU A 158 -12.08 -8.84 3.89
N ASN A 159 -12.35 -9.72 2.91
CA ASN A 159 -13.11 -10.94 3.14
C ASN A 159 -12.34 -11.92 4.02
N ILE A 160 -10.99 -11.93 3.88
CA ILE A 160 -10.09 -12.73 4.71
C ILE A 160 -9.30 -11.76 5.59
N GLN A 161 -9.64 -11.73 6.88
CA GLN A 161 -8.98 -10.87 7.85
C GLN A 161 -7.65 -11.47 8.32
N PRO A 162 -6.65 -10.63 8.66
CA PRO A 162 -5.35 -11.12 9.11
C PRO A 162 -5.42 -11.64 10.55
N THR A 163 -5.51 -12.95 10.72
CA THR A 163 -5.71 -13.58 12.04
C THR A 163 -4.58 -14.52 12.48
N ASN A 164 -3.65 -14.89 11.58
CA ASN A 164 -2.70 -15.98 11.87
C ASN A 164 -1.32 -15.81 11.23
N ASN A 165 -0.93 -14.61 10.83
CA ASN A 165 0.31 -14.34 10.11
C ASN A 165 0.47 -15.13 8.82
N ALA A 166 -0.64 -15.48 8.17
CA ALA A 166 -0.59 -16.22 6.91
C ALA A 166 -0.31 -15.31 5.73
N PHE A 167 0.54 -15.79 4.83
CA PHE A 167 0.72 -15.14 3.54
C PHE A 167 -0.50 -15.37 2.66
N GLN A 168 -0.98 -14.31 2.02
CA GLN A 168 -2.06 -14.33 1.04
C GLN A 168 -1.54 -13.89 -0.32
N ASP A 169 -2.09 -14.44 -1.38
CA ASP A 169 -1.75 -14.01 -2.73
C ASP A 169 -2.10 -12.54 -2.95
N PHE A 170 -1.17 -11.80 -3.54
CA PHE A 170 -1.33 -10.39 -3.86
C PHE A 170 -0.86 -10.10 -5.26
N ASP A 171 -1.63 -9.29 -5.99
CA ASP A 171 -1.40 -9.04 -7.40
C ASP A 171 -1.79 -7.62 -7.77
N ILE A 172 -0.92 -6.95 -8.54
CA ILE A 172 -1.25 -5.70 -9.22
C ILE A 172 -1.05 -5.94 -10.70
N ASN A 173 -2.12 -5.87 -11.47
CA ASN A 173 -2.10 -6.03 -12.92
C ASN A 173 -2.53 -4.73 -13.57
N TYR A 174 -1.67 -4.15 -14.39
CA TYR A 174 -1.93 -2.89 -15.06
C TYR A 174 -1.83 -3.04 -16.57
N ASN A 175 -2.87 -2.57 -17.25
CA ASN A 175 -2.91 -2.51 -18.73
C ASN A 175 -2.54 -1.10 -19.19
N GLY A 176 -1.38 -0.95 -19.84
CA GLY A 176 -0.89 0.34 -20.30
C GLY A 176 -1.70 0.96 -21.44
N ASP A 177 -2.44 0.15 -22.21
CA ASP A 177 -3.29 0.65 -23.31
C ASP A 177 -4.60 1.20 -22.77
N THR A 178 -5.27 0.47 -21.88
CA THR A 178 -6.57 0.87 -21.32
C THR A 178 -6.46 1.74 -20.08
N LYS A 179 -5.27 1.78 -19.45
CA LYS A 179 -5.01 2.46 -18.17
C LYS A 179 -5.79 1.85 -17.00
N VAL A 180 -6.20 0.60 -17.11
CA VAL A 180 -6.94 -0.10 -16.06
C VAL A 180 -5.97 -0.83 -15.14
N MET A 181 -6.07 -0.55 -13.85
CA MET A 181 -5.33 -1.24 -12.78
C MET A 181 -6.27 -2.15 -12.01
N THR A 182 -5.85 -3.40 -11.85
CA THR A 182 -6.59 -4.42 -11.09
C THR A 182 -5.69 -4.90 -9.96
N VAL A 183 -6.18 -4.77 -8.73
CA VAL A 183 -5.49 -5.25 -7.52
C VAL A 183 -6.28 -6.41 -6.95
N THR A 184 -5.60 -7.50 -6.64
CA THR A 184 -6.21 -8.70 -6.05
C THR A 184 -5.49 -9.07 -4.76
N TYR A 185 -6.25 -9.28 -3.70
CA TYR A 185 -5.73 -9.77 -2.42
C TYR A 185 -6.61 -10.93 -1.94
N ALA A 186 -6.02 -12.09 -1.75
CA ALA A 186 -6.72 -13.28 -1.26
C ALA A 186 -8.02 -13.57 -2.05
N GLY A 187 -7.99 -13.37 -3.37
CA GLY A 187 -9.13 -13.57 -4.26
C GLY A 187 -10.12 -12.40 -4.34
N GLN A 188 -9.96 -11.37 -3.53
CA GLN A 188 -10.78 -10.16 -3.57
C GLN A 188 -10.15 -9.13 -4.51
N THR A 189 -10.95 -8.48 -5.35
CA THR A 189 -10.46 -7.67 -6.46
C THR A 189 -11.01 -6.25 -6.41
N TRP A 190 -10.12 -5.29 -6.71
CA TRP A 190 -10.44 -3.89 -6.96
C TRP A 190 -9.91 -3.54 -8.34
N THR A 191 -10.72 -2.88 -9.17
CA THR A 191 -10.32 -2.52 -10.52
C THR A 191 -10.80 -1.12 -10.88
N ARG A 192 -9.90 -0.31 -11.47
CA ARG A 192 -10.22 1.06 -11.84
C ARG A 192 -9.38 1.52 -13.03
N ASN A 193 -9.99 2.35 -13.90
CA ASN A 193 -9.26 3.14 -14.88
C ASN A 193 -8.60 4.32 -14.16
N ILE A 194 -7.26 4.40 -14.21
CA ILE A 194 -6.47 5.39 -13.48
C ILE A 194 -5.96 6.53 -14.36
N SER A 195 -6.53 6.74 -15.54
CA SER A 195 -6.11 7.80 -16.47
C SER A 195 -6.14 9.18 -15.84
N ASP A 196 -7.15 9.48 -15.02
CA ASP A 196 -7.30 10.76 -14.32
C ASP A 196 -6.18 10.98 -13.28
N TRP A 197 -5.77 9.94 -12.56
CA TRP A 197 -4.69 10.03 -11.59
C TRP A 197 -3.33 10.18 -12.27
N ILE A 198 -3.12 9.52 -13.39
CA ILE A 198 -1.91 9.70 -14.22
C ILE A 198 -1.84 11.14 -14.74
N ALA A 199 -2.94 11.65 -15.27
CA ALA A 199 -3.00 13.04 -15.77
C ALA A 199 -2.70 14.05 -14.66
N LYS A 200 -3.31 13.87 -13.49
CA LYS A 200 -3.09 14.73 -12.32
C LYS A 200 -1.62 14.74 -11.87
N SER A 201 -0.93 13.62 -11.97
CA SER A 201 0.48 13.51 -11.56
C SER A 201 1.43 14.34 -12.43
N GLY A 202 1.05 14.66 -13.65
CA GLY A 202 1.87 15.43 -14.59
C GLY A 202 3.00 14.65 -15.25
N THR A 203 3.07 13.33 -15.05
CA THR A 203 4.07 12.46 -15.67
C THR A 203 3.47 11.13 -16.08
N THR A 204 4.17 10.40 -16.95
CA THR A 204 3.83 9.03 -17.31
C THR A 204 4.76 8.00 -16.66
N ASN A 205 5.78 8.45 -15.92
CA ASN A 205 6.78 7.59 -15.29
C ASN A 205 6.73 7.74 -13.76
N PHE A 206 6.61 6.62 -13.06
CA PHE A 206 6.36 6.59 -11.63
C PHE A 206 7.42 5.79 -10.88
N SER A 207 7.74 6.24 -9.68
CA SER A 207 8.49 5.48 -8.68
C SER A 207 7.51 4.60 -7.89
N LEU A 208 7.83 3.30 -7.75
CA LEU A 208 7.03 2.37 -6.95
C LEU A 208 7.70 2.14 -5.60
N SER A 209 6.91 2.22 -4.54
CA SER A 209 7.34 1.84 -3.19
C SER A 209 6.27 0.97 -2.52
N MET A 210 6.72 0.10 -1.62
CA MET A 210 5.87 -0.68 -0.73
C MET A 210 6.33 -0.38 0.68
N THR A 211 5.44 0.15 1.51
CA THR A 211 5.79 0.65 2.84
C THR A 211 4.81 0.11 3.86
N ALA A 212 5.33 -0.34 4.99
CA ALA A 212 4.55 -0.68 6.17
C ALA A 212 5.10 0.04 7.38
N SER A 213 4.24 0.31 8.34
CA SER A 213 4.63 0.93 9.60
C SER A 213 3.79 0.39 10.76
N THR A 214 4.27 0.64 11.97
CA THR A 214 3.55 0.38 13.21
C THR A 214 3.66 1.60 14.11
N GLY A 215 2.71 1.75 15.00
CA GLY A 215 2.74 2.77 16.04
C GLY A 215 2.44 2.12 17.39
N GLY A 216 1.39 2.54 18.07
CA GLY A 216 0.82 1.85 19.23
C GLY A 216 0.04 0.59 18.84
N ALA A 217 -0.45 0.53 17.60
CA ALA A 217 -0.98 -0.68 16.98
C ALA A 217 0.11 -1.33 16.14
N THR A 218 0.25 -2.66 16.20
CA THR A 218 1.41 -3.37 15.63
C THR A 218 1.01 -4.62 14.88
N ASN A 219 1.83 -5.03 13.92
CA ASN A 219 1.76 -6.30 13.21
C ASN A 219 3.12 -6.68 12.63
N LEU A 220 3.35 -7.97 12.49
CA LEU A 220 4.38 -8.48 11.58
C LEU A 220 3.88 -8.27 10.14
N GLN A 221 4.56 -7.44 9.36
CA GLN A 221 4.12 -7.09 8.00
C GLN A 221 5.21 -7.45 7.01
N GLN A 222 4.88 -8.31 6.06
CA GLN A 222 5.84 -8.93 5.16
C GLN A 222 5.31 -9.01 3.73
N VAL A 223 6.21 -8.97 2.76
CA VAL A 223 5.93 -9.29 1.36
C VAL A 223 6.90 -10.37 0.88
N GLN A 224 6.46 -11.21 -0.04
CA GLN A 224 7.27 -12.29 -0.61
C GLN A 224 7.10 -12.32 -2.12
N PHE A 225 8.21 -12.47 -2.81
CA PHE A 225 8.24 -12.52 -4.27
C PHE A 225 8.68 -13.86 -4.80
#